data_004629195dc2df1dd27c83156ad8d52c
#
_entry.id   004629195dc2df1dd27c83156ad8d52c
#
_cell.length_a   1.000
_cell.length_b   1.000
_cell.length_c   1.000
_cell.angle_alpha   90.00
_cell.angle_beta   90.00
_cell.angle_gamma   90.00
#
_symmetry.space_group_name_H-M   'P 1'
#
loop_
_entity.id
_entity.type
_entity.pdbx_description
1 polymer ?
#
loop_
_entity_poly.entity_id
_entity_poly.type
_entity_poly.pdbx_seq_one_letter_code
_entity_poly.pdbx_strand_id
1 'polypeptide(L)'
;MSDAEQPEVTALQFDHAGIATDDADGLADCYVDLLGCSVVHEETFDGMKVVFLRFGSSYFELLEPVESEGAIARYLDRNGPGIHHLALATDDITGALQRARECGVELIDEEPRPGAWGHDVAFLHPKSTGGVLLEFVEH
;
A
#
# COMPACT_ATOMS: atom_id res chain seq x y z
N MET A 1 23.16 -15.88 -10.97
CA MET A 1 23.59 -14.65 -10.32
C MET A 1 23.73 -14.89 -8.83
N SER A 2 24.82 -14.46 -8.27
CA SER A 2 25.08 -14.63 -6.85
C SER A 2 24.48 -13.47 -6.06
N ASP A 3 23.81 -13.74 -4.94
CA ASP A 3 23.28 -12.70 -4.07
C ASP A 3 24.41 -11.82 -3.51
N ALA A 4 25.61 -12.37 -3.35
CA ALA A 4 26.76 -11.64 -2.86
C ALA A 4 27.23 -10.51 -3.80
N GLU A 5 26.84 -10.59 -5.05
CA GLU A 5 27.18 -9.60 -6.08
C GLU A 5 26.18 -8.48 -6.20
N GLN A 6 25.02 -8.60 -5.54
CA GLN A 6 23.99 -7.57 -5.58
C GLN A 6 24.40 -6.41 -4.68
N PRO A 7 24.11 -5.17 -5.11
CA PRO A 7 24.33 -4.03 -4.24
C PRO A 7 23.48 -4.17 -2.98
N GLU A 8 24.04 -3.74 -1.86
CA GLU A 8 23.29 -3.73 -0.63
C GLU A 8 22.15 -2.72 -0.74
N VAL A 9 20.95 -3.15 -0.45
CA VAL A 9 19.76 -2.30 -0.43
C VAL A 9 19.07 -2.44 0.91
N THR A 10 18.27 -1.43 1.27
CA THR A 10 17.41 -1.50 2.44
C THR A 10 16.52 -2.73 2.31
N ALA A 11 16.45 -3.52 3.38
CA ALA A 11 15.63 -4.73 3.38
C ALA A 11 14.17 -4.37 3.13
N LEU A 12 13.56 -5.04 2.15
CA LEU A 12 12.17 -4.84 1.77
C LEU A 12 11.43 -6.16 1.86
N GLN A 13 10.18 -6.10 2.30
CA GLN A 13 9.28 -7.24 2.32
C GLN A 13 7.94 -6.79 1.77
N PHE A 14 7.21 -7.71 1.14
CA PHE A 14 5.85 -7.39 0.76
C PHE A 14 5.03 -7.18 2.02
N ASP A 15 4.35 -6.03 2.12
CA ASP A 15 3.55 -5.68 3.28
C ASP A 15 2.06 -5.91 3.02
N HIS A 16 1.52 -5.25 2.02
CA HIS A 16 0.09 -5.36 1.74
C HIS A 16 -0.28 -5.00 0.31
N ALA A 17 -1.47 -5.46 -0.09
CA ALA A 17 -2.16 -4.96 -1.26
C ALA A 17 -3.27 -4.02 -0.81
N GLY A 18 -3.30 -2.81 -1.36
CA GLY A 18 -4.37 -1.86 -1.12
C GLY A 18 -5.49 -2.11 -2.13
N ILE A 19 -6.70 -2.33 -1.64
CA ILE A 19 -7.85 -2.69 -2.48
C ILE A 19 -8.93 -1.64 -2.32
N ALA A 20 -9.29 -1.00 -3.43
CA ALA A 20 -10.39 -0.04 -3.47
C ALA A 20 -11.71 -0.79 -3.56
N THR A 21 -12.68 -0.43 -2.74
CA THR A 21 -13.98 -1.09 -2.68
C THR A 21 -15.07 -0.11 -2.31
N ASP A 22 -16.30 -0.43 -2.71
CA ASP A 22 -17.50 0.31 -2.30
C ASP A 22 -18.05 -0.19 -0.97
N ASP A 23 -17.58 -1.34 -0.48
CA ASP A 23 -18.11 -1.97 0.73
C ASP A 23 -16.98 -2.73 1.44
N ALA A 24 -16.26 -2.02 2.29
CA ALA A 24 -15.12 -2.60 3.01
C ALA A 24 -15.56 -3.71 3.97
N ASP A 25 -16.67 -3.52 4.68
CA ASP A 25 -17.14 -4.53 5.64
C ASP A 25 -17.56 -5.82 4.94
N GLY A 26 -18.33 -5.71 3.85
CA GLY A 26 -18.75 -6.88 3.08
C GLY A 26 -17.57 -7.61 2.46
N LEU A 27 -16.58 -6.86 1.94
CA LEU A 27 -15.38 -7.46 1.37
C LEU A 27 -14.53 -8.13 2.46
N ALA A 28 -14.41 -7.49 3.63
CA ALA A 28 -13.69 -8.08 4.75
C ALA A 28 -14.32 -9.42 5.17
N ASP A 29 -15.64 -9.47 5.28
CA ASP A 29 -16.34 -10.72 5.62
C ASP A 29 -16.05 -11.82 4.58
N CYS A 30 -16.05 -11.46 3.31
CA CYS A 30 -15.72 -12.39 2.24
C CYS A 30 -14.30 -12.95 2.39
N TYR A 31 -13.32 -12.09 2.64
CA TYR A 31 -11.93 -12.53 2.77
C TYR A 31 -11.69 -13.34 4.05
N VAL A 32 -12.38 -12.99 5.15
CA VAL A 32 -12.31 -13.79 6.38
C VAL A 32 -12.84 -15.20 6.11
N ASP A 33 -14.00 -15.30 5.48
CA ASP A 33 -14.64 -16.60 5.23
C ASP A 33 -13.88 -17.42 4.18
N LEU A 34 -13.45 -16.78 3.11
CA LEU A 34 -12.84 -17.47 1.98
C LEU A 34 -11.35 -17.78 2.21
N LEU A 35 -10.61 -16.84 2.77
CA LEU A 35 -9.15 -16.90 2.84
C LEU A 35 -8.62 -17.14 4.25
N GLY A 36 -9.49 -17.10 5.26
CA GLY A 36 -9.04 -17.25 6.64
C GLY A 36 -8.32 -16.04 7.19
N CYS A 37 -8.55 -14.86 6.60
CA CYS A 37 -7.99 -13.61 7.09
C CYS A 37 -8.55 -13.25 8.45
N SER A 38 -7.84 -12.41 9.20
CA SER A 38 -8.30 -11.83 10.46
C SER A 38 -8.29 -10.32 10.37
N VAL A 39 -9.37 -9.67 10.76
CA VAL A 39 -9.40 -8.22 10.88
C VAL A 39 -8.51 -7.82 12.05
N VAL A 40 -7.48 -7.01 11.79
CA VAL A 40 -6.51 -6.62 12.81
C VAL A 40 -6.52 -5.14 13.12
N HIS A 41 -7.09 -4.31 12.25
CA HIS A 41 -7.17 -2.87 12.48
C HIS A 41 -8.25 -2.25 11.59
N GLU A 42 -9.00 -1.30 12.15
CA GLU A 42 -9.99 -0.51 11.42
C GLU A 42 -9.88 0.93 11.87
N GLU A 43 -9.98 1.86 10.92
CA GLU A 43 -10.02 3.29 11.23
C GLU A 43 -10.67 4.06 10.09
N THR A 44 -11.00 5.33 10.37
CA THR A 44 -11.29 6.30 9.31
C THR A 44 -10.05 7.19 9.19
N PHE A 45 -9.52 7.27 7.99
CA PHE A 45 -8.29 8.01 7.72
C PHE A 45 -8.40 8.70 6.37
N ASP A 46 -8.15 10.00 6.36
CA ASP A 46 -8.08 10.79 5.12
C ASP A 46 -9.32 10.59 4.21
N GLY A 47 -10.51 10.63 4.81
CA GLY A 47 -11.76 10.49 4.05
C GLY A 47 -12.08 9.07 3.61
N MET A 48 -11.43 8.07 4.19
CA MET A 48 -11.61 6.67 3.84
C MET A 48 -11.88 5.84 5.09
N LYS A 49 -12.70 4.81 4.93
CA LYS A 49 -12.75 3.71 5.88
C LYS A 49 -11.65 2.73 5.49
N VAL A 50 -10.76 2.43 6.40
CA VAL A 50 -9.60 1.56 6.19
C VAL A 50 -9.72 0.34 7.08
N VAL A 51 -9.65 -0.85 6.47
CA VAL A 51 -9.71 -2.12 7.18
C VAL A 51 -8.49 -2.94 6.81
N PHE A 52 -7.68 -3.30 7.80
CA PHE A 52 -6.53 -4.18 7.59
C PHE A 52 -6.88 -5.60 7.98
N LEU A 53 -6.62 -6.52 7.07
CA LEU A 53 -6.80 -7.97 7.28
C LEU A 53 -5.43 -8.63 7.23
N ARG A 54 -5.10 -9.41 8.26
CA ARG A 54 -3.87 -10.22 8.24
C ARG A 54 -4.07 -11.46 7.38
N PHE A 55 -3.12 -11.71 6.51
CA PHE A 55 -3.06 -12.93 5.71
C PHE A 55 -1.62 -13.46 5.73
N GLY A 56 -1.35 -14.44 6.60
CA GLY A 56 0.01 -14.90 6.83
C GLY A 56 0.90 -13.79 7.40
N SER A 57 2.00 -13.50 6.75
CA SER A 57 2.92 -12.43 7.15
C SER A 57 2.62 -11.10 6.47
N SER A 58 1.54 -11.02 5.70
CA SER A 58 1.16 -9.83 4.92
C SER A 58 -0.24 -9.39 5.28
N TYR A 59 -0.73 -8.36 4.59
CA TYR A 59 -2.05 -7.80 4.85
C TYR A 59 -2.78 -7.49 3.55
N PHE A 60 -4.09 -7.44 3.63
CA PHE A 60 -4.93 -6.70 2.68
C PHE A 60 -5.37 -5.42 3.37
N GLU A 61 -5.25 -4.30 2.68
CA GLU A 61 -5.77 -3.03 3.16
C GLU A 61 -6.98 -2.66 2.32
N LEU A 62 -8.17 -2.72 2.89
CA LEU A 62 -9.39 -2.38 2.19
C LEU A 62 -9.69 -0.91 2.36
N LEU A 63 -9.97 -0.22 1.28
CA LEU A 63 -10.12 1.23 1.22
C LEU A 63 -11.47 1.58 0.64
N GLU A 64 -12.36 2.12 1.48
CA GLU A 64 -13.70 2.55 1.06
C GLU A 64 -13.80 4.05 1.27
N PRO A 65 -14.05 4.85 0.21
CA PRO A 65 -14.21 6.30 0.39
C PRO A 65 -15.49 6.59 1.17
N VAL A 66 -15.39 7.47 2.18
CA VAL A 66 -16.55 7.98 2.91
C VAL A 66 -16.91 9.39 2.45
N GLU A 67 -16.10 9.95 1.55
CA GLU A 67 -16.33 11.24 0.90
C GLU A 67 -16.33 11.04 -0.60
N SER A 68 -16.95 11.98 -1.33
CA SER A 68 -17.03 11.89 -2.79
C SER A 68 -15.74 12.26 -3.50
N GLU A 69 -14.77 12.81 -2.77
CA GLU A 69 -13.49 13.25 -3.32
C GLU A 69 -12.34 12.41 -2.75
N GLY A 70 -11.19 12.48 -3.41
CA GLY A 70 -9.98 11.78 -2.98
C GLY A 70 -9.54 10.74 -3.99
N ALA A 71 -8.34 10.20 -3.78
CA ALA A 71 -7.70 9.29 -4.73
C ALA A 71 -8.49 8.00 -4.92
N ILE A 72 -9.01 7.42 -3.84
CA ILE A 72 -9.74 6.16 -3.92
C ILE A 72 -11.10 6.36 -4.59
N ALA A 73 -11.81 7.46 -4.29
CA ALA A 73 -13.08 7.75 -4.96
C ALA A 73 -12.85 7.91 -6.46
N ARG A 74 -11.79 8.62 -6.87
CA ARG A 74 -11.44 8.77 -8.28
C ARG A 74 -11.07 7.45 -8.94
N TYR A 75 -10.34 6.60 -8.22
CA TYR A 75 -9.97 5.29 -8.72
C TYR A 75 -11.22 4.44 -8.99
N LEU A 76 -12.15 4.39 -8.05
CA LEU A 76 -13.41 3.64 -8.20
C LEU A 76 -14.24 4.16 -9.37
N ASP A 77 -14.31 5.47 -9.55
CA ASP A 77 -15.07 6.07 -10.66
C ASP A 77 -14.48 5.68 -12.01
N ARG A 78 -13.17 5.55 -12.11
CA ARG A 78 -12.49 5.24 -13.37
C ARG A 78 -12.39 3.75 -13.65
N ASN A 79 -12.16 2.95 -12.62
CA ASN A 79 -11.76 1.55 -12.76
C ASN A 79 -12.74 0.55 -12.14
N GLY A 80 -13.62 1.01 -11.25
CA GLY A 80 -14.36 0.12 -10.39
C GLY A 80 -13.49 -0.49 -9.29
N PRO A 81 -14.03 -1.39 -8.46
CA PRO A 81 -13.26 -2.04 -7.39
C PRO A 81 -12.07 -2.83 -7.93
N GLY A 82 -11.00 -2.87 -7.17
CA GLY A 82 -9.81 -3.63 -7.52
C GLY A 82 -8.58 -3.20 -6.76
N ILE A 83 -7.43 -3.75 -7.14
CA ILE A 83 -6.16 -3.41 -6.52
C ILE A 83 -5.77 -1.98 -6.89
N HIS A 84 -5.55 -1.17 -5.86
CA HIS A 84 -5.12 0.22 -6.04
C HIS A 84 -3.61 0.36 -5.97
N HIS A 85 -2.96 -0.34 -5.02
CA HIS A 85 -1.50 -0.25 -4.87
C HIS A 85 -0.96 -1.50 -4.19
N LEU A 86 0.36 -1.67 -4.31
CA LEU A 86 1.12 -2.69 -3.59
C LEU A 86 2.12 -1.99 -2.68
N ALA A 87 2.23 -2.43 -1.44
CA ALA A 87 3.10 -1.82 -0.45
C ALA A 87 4.22 -2.76 -0.04
N LEU A 88 5.40 -2.18 0.10
CA LEU A 88 6.62 -2.87 0.51
C LEU A 88 7.10 -2.26 1.82
N ALA A 89 7.23 -3.10 2.84
CA ALA A 89 7.68 -2.66 4.15
C ALA A 89 9.20 -2.51 4.16
N THR A 90 9.66 -1.48 4.86
CA THR A 90 11.08 -1.22 5.08
C THR A 90 11.28 -0.74 6.51
N ASP A 91 12.45 -0.95 7.07
CA ASP A 91 12.84 -0.37 8.35
C ASP A 91 13.58 0.97 8.18
N ASP A 92 13.74 1.43 6.93
CA ASP A 92 14.42 2.69 6.61
C ASP A 92 13.81 3.29 5.34
N ILE A 93 12.66 3.95 5.48
CA ILE A 93 11.93 4.50 4.34
C ILE A 93 12.71 5.61 3.64
N THR A 94 13.48 6.40 4.38
CA THR A 94 14.32 7.45 3.78
C THR A 94 15.39 6.82 2.88
N GLY A 95 16.03 5.74 3.34
CA GLY A 95 16.98 5.00 2.54
C GLY A 95 16.37 4.36 1.32
N ALA A 96 15.15 3.82 1.45
CA ALA A 96 14.44 3.24 0.33
C ALA A 96 14.13 4.29 -0.74
N LEU A 97 13.70 5.49 -0.34
CA LEU A 97 13.47 6.60 -1.27
C LEU A 97 14.76 7.05 -1.97
N GLN A 98 15.85 7.11 -1.24
CA GLN A 98 17.15 7.43 -1.82
C GLN A 98 17.56 6.40 -2.87
N ARG A 99 17.35 5.12 -2.57
CA ARG A 99 17.63 4.04 -3.53
C ARG A 99 16.77 4.19 -4.78
N ALA A 100 15.49 4.53 -4.63
CA ALA A 100 14.61 4.77 -5.75
C ALA A 100 15.14 5.89 -6.65
N ARG A 101 15.59 7.00 -6.05
CA ARG A 101 16.21 8.10 -6.81
C ARG A 101 17.43 7.63 -7.58
N GLU A 102 18.29 6.84 -6.95
CA GLU A 102 19.50 6.30 -7.59
C GLU A 102 19.17 5.38 -8.76
N CYS A 103 18.02 4.70 -8.69
CA CYS A 103 17.53 3.85 -9.78
C CYS A 103 16.82 4.63 -10.88
N GLY A 104 16.67 5.94 -10.75
CA GLY A 104 15.98 6.77 -11.74
C GLY A 104 14.47 6.70 -11.64
N VAL A 105 13.91 6.21 -10.54
CA VAL A 105 12.47 6.13 -10.33
C VAL A 105 11.94 7.50 -9.92
N GLU A 106 10.87 7.94 -10.59
CA GLU A 106 10.20 9.17 -10.22
C GLU A 106 9.36 8.95 -8.95
N LEU A 107 9.50 9.85 -7.99
CA LEU A 107 8.77 9.76 -6.73
C LEU A 107 7.51 10.62 -6.79
N ILE A 108 6.41 10.11 -6.22
CA ILE A 108 5.23 10.95 -5.92
C ILE A 108 5.51 11.71 -4.63
N ASP A 109 5.98 11.00 -3.60
CA ASP A 109 6.36 11.60 -2.33
C ASP A 109 7.88 11.66 -2.23
N GLU A 110 8.43 12.89 -2.15
CA GLU A 110 9.87 13.10 -2.00
C GLU A 110 10.34 12.73 -0.60
N GLU A 111 9.44 12.81 0.38
CA GLU A 111 9.69 12.50 1.78
C GLU A 111 8.55 11.66 2.32
N PRO A 112 8.80 10.87 3.38
CA PRO A 112 7.73 10.12 4.03
C PRO A 112 6.65 11.03 4.59
N ARG A 113 5.42 10.56 4.58
CA ARG A 113 4.28 11.25 5.18
C ARG A 113 3.46 10.28 6.02
N PRO A 114 2.67 10.79 6.97
CA PRO A 114 1.82 9.91 7.78
C PRO A 114 0.78 9.20 6.93
N GLY A 115 0.65 7.91 7.15
CA GLY A 115 -0.36 7.07 6.52
C GLY A 115 -1.28 6.46 7.56
N ALA A 116 -2.14 5.54 7.10
CA ALA A 116 -3.04 4.81 7.98
C ALA A 116 -2.25 3.96 8.98
N TRP A 117 -2.87 3.67 10.11
CA TRP A 117 -2.31 2.83 11.18
C TRP A 117 -1.03 3.41 11.80
N GLY A 118 -0.85 4.73 11.68
CA GLY A 118 0.31 5.40 12.24
C GLY A 118 1.63 5.09 11.57
N HIS A 119 1.61 4.48 10.39
CA HIS A 119 2.82 4.15 9.64
C HIS A 119 3.26 5.34 8.78
N ASP A 120 4.56 5.43 8.50
CA ASP A 120 5.06 6.38 7.51
C ASP A 120 5.01 5.74 6.14
N VAL A 121 4.58 6.50 5.14
CA VAL A 121 4.40 6.00 3.79
C VAL A 121 5.00 6.95 2.76
N ALA A 122 5.32 6.41 1.58
CA ALA A 122 5.73 7.21 0.44
C ALA A 122 5.45 6.44 -0.85
N PHE A 123 4.86 7.10 -1.84
CA PHE A 123 4.48 6.48 -3.11
C PHE A 123 5.48 6.81 -4.21
N LEU A 124 5.69 5.84 -5.10
CA LEU A 124 6.48 5.97 -6.31
C LEU A 124 5.54 6.17 -7.51
N HIS A 125 6.01 6.93 -8.52
CA HIS A 125 5.17 7.19 -9.69
C HIS A 125 5.05 5.92 -10.54
N PRO A 126 3.82 5.47 -10.87
CA PRO A 126 3.63 4.20 -11.57
C PRO A 126 4.27 4.16 -12.96
N LYS A 127 4.50 5.30 -13.61
CA LYS A 127 5.17 5.29 -14.92
C LYS A 127 6.60 4.76 -14.84
N SER A 128 7.24 4.83 -13.68
CA SER A 128 8.60 4.32 -13.47
C SER A 128 8.60 2.86 -13.04
N THR A 129 7.45 2.31 -12.65
CA THR A 129 7.35 0.99 -12.02
C THR A 129 6.34 0.09 -12.73
N GLY A 130 6.29 0.20 -14.07
CA GLY A 130 5.51 -0.72 -14.88
C GLY A 130 4.00 -0.52 -14.84
N GLY A 131 3.54 0.67 -14.48
CA GLY A 131 2.12 0.96 -14.37
C GLY A 131 1.52 0.56 -13.02
N VAL A 132 2.34 0.06 -12.10
CA VAL A 132 1.90 -0.35 -10.76
C VAL A 132 2.24 0.75 -9.76
N LEU A 133 1.24 1.20 -9.00
CA LEU A 133 1.48 2.15 -7.92
C LEU A 133 2.11 1.41 -6.76
N LEU A 134 3.39 1.67 -6.51
CA LEU A 134 4.13 1.07 -5.40
C LEU A 134 4.24 2.07 -4.24
N GLU A 135 4.16 1.54 -3.03
CA GLU A 135 4.27 2.30 -1.79
C GLU A 135 5.37 1.70 -0.92
N PHE A 136 6.24 2.53 -0.36
CA PHE A 136 7.06 2.12 0.77
C PHE A 136 6.32 2.42 2.06
N VAL A 137 6.40 1.51 3.03
CA VAL A 137 5.77 1.69 4.33
C VAL A 137 6.75 1.29 5.44
N GLU A 138 6.85 2.15 6.45
CA GLU A 138 7.65 1.87 7.65
C GLU A 138 6.69 1.85 8.84
N HIS A 139 6.63 0.71 9.49
CA HIS A 139 5.75 0.49 10.64
C HIS A 139 6.26 1.19 11.90
#